data_1c0827f194681460eb9bf0990ed20410
#
_entry.id   1c0827f194681460eb9bf0990ed20410
#
_cell.length_a   1.000
_cell.length_b   1.000
_cell.length_c   1.000
_cell.angle_alpha   90.00
_cell.angle_beta   90.00
_cell.angle_gamma   90.00
#
_symmetry.space_group_name_H-M   'P 1'
#
loop_
_entity.id
_entity.type
_entity.pdbx_description
1 polymer ?
#
loop_
_entity_poly.entity_id
_entity_poly.type
_entity_poly.pdbx_seq_one_letter_code
_entity_poly.pdbx_strand_id
1 'polypeptide(L)'
;MKTFGVKALVVACNTASAAALPTLRQWLTSLPVVGVIEPGAAASVAAVPDGPIGVIATEGTVKGGAYVRAIQALSPSMPVVQQAAPLFVGLAEEGLTKGAIAEAVAHHYLDPLLATLPSPRGLVLGCTHFPVLKQTIARV
;
A
#
# COMPACT_ATOMS: atom_id res chain seq x y z
N MET A 1 -7.28 -25.20 7.04
CA MET A 1 -5.94 -24.73 7.47
C MET A 1 -5.37 -25.53 8.62
N LYS A 2 -6.12 -25.89 9.65
CA LYS A 2 -5.62 -26.74 10.77
C LYS A 2 -5.11 -28.11 10.30
N THR A 3 -5.66 -28.67 9.23
CA THR A 3 -5.27 -29.95 8.64
C THR A 3 -3.89 -29.94 7.97
N PHE A 4 -3.34 -28.79 7.62
CA PHE A 4 -2.04 -28.66 6.94
C PHE A 4 -0.86 -28.37 7.88
N GLY A 5 -1.08 -28.32 9.20
CA GLY A 5 -0.02 -28.06 10.18
C GLY A 5 0.66 -26.70 10.05
N VAL A 6 -0.02 -25.69 9.50
CA VAL A 6 0.53 -24.34 9.31
C VAL A 6 0.86 -23.69 10.65
N LYS A 7 1.96 -22.96 10.72
CA LYS A 7 2.47 -22.29 11.93
C LYS A 7 2.07 -20.81 12.01
N ALA A 8 1.77 -20.19 10.89
CA ALA A 8 1.30 -18.82 10.79
C ALA A 8 0.52 -18.64 9.50
N LEU A 9 -0.32 -17.59 9.44
CA LEU A 9 -1.01 -17.14 8.24
C LEU A 9 -0.48 -15.75 7.85
N VAL A 10 0.06 -15.63 6.65
CA VAL A 10 0.45 -14.32 6.09
C VAL A 10 -0.58 -13.91 5.05
N VAL A 11 -1.21 -12.75 5.27
CA VAL A 11 -2.14 -12.13 4.32
C VAL A 11 -1.32 -11.13 3.49
N ALA A 12 -0.77 -11.58 2.37
CA ALA A 12 0.15 -10.79 1.54
C ALA A 12 -0.54 -9.72 0.68
N CYS A 13 -1.86 -9.81 0.49
CA CYS A 13 -2.64 -8.81 -0.25
C CYS A 13 -3.00 -7.62 0.66
N ASN A 14 -2.71 -6.40 0.20
CA ASN A 14 -3.04 -5.17 0.97
C ASN A 14 -4.55 -5.00 1.14
N THR A 15 -5.33 -5.21 0.09
CA THR A 15 -6.80 -5.11 0.16
C THR A 15 -7.38 -6.14 1.13
N ALA A 16 -6.92 -7.37 1.08
CA ALA A 16 -7.36 -8.40 2.02
C ALA A 16 -6.90 -8.11 3.46
N SER A 17 -5.68 -7.60 3.64
CA SER A 17 -5.19 -7.14 4.95
C SER A 17 -6.05 -6.02 5.51
N ALA A 18 -6.39 -5.02 4.69
CA ALA A 18 -7.23 -3.90 5.11
C ALA A 18 -8.64 -4.35 5.54
N ALA A 19 -9.23 -5.29 4.80
CA ALA A 19 -10.62 -5.69 4.99
C ALA A 19 -10.80 -6.82 6.02
N ALA A 20 -9.92 -7.82 6.04
CA ALA A 20 -10.18 -9.09 6.72
C ALA A 20 -9.29 -9.37 7.93
N LEU A 21 -8.15 -8.68 8.06
CA LEU A 21 -7.16 -9.02 9.09
C LEU A 21 -7.72 -9.00 10.53
N PRO A 22 -8.52 -7.99 10.95
CA PRO A 22 -9.09 -7.98 12.30
C PRO A 22 -9.98 -9.19 12.56
N THR A 23 -10.85 -9.54 11.62
CA THR A 23 -11.74 -10.70 11.71
C THR A 23 -10.96 -12.02 11.74
N LEU A 24 -9.95 -12.15 10.89
CA LEU A 24 -9.10 -13.34 10.86
C LEU A 24 -8.35 -13.54 12.19
N ARG A 25 -7.85 -12.48 12.80
CA ARG A 25 -7.19 -12.52 14.11
C ARG A 25 -8.15 -12.96 15.22
N GLN A 26 -9.41 -12.52 15.18
CA GLN A 26 -10.46 -12.95 16.13
C GLN A 26 -10.81 -14.42 15.96
N TRP A 27 -10.88 -14.93 14.73
CA TRP A 27 -11.27 -16.33 14.48
C TRP A 27 -10.11 -17.32 14.67
N LEU A 28 -8.89 -16.90 14.43
CA LEU A 28 -7.70 -17.74 14.45
C LEU A 28 -6.82 -17.47 15.69
N THR A 29 -7.44 -17.45 16.86
CA THR A 29 -6.77 -17.08 18.14
C THR A 29 -5.53 -17.91 18.47
N SER A 30 -5.46 -19.16 17.99
CA SER A 30 -4.34 -20.08 18.20
C SER A 30 -3.29 -20.04 17.08
N LEU A 31 -3.46 -19.19 16.07
CA LEU A 31 -2.57 -19.10 14.91
C LEU A 31 -2.16 -17.64 14.71
N PRO A 32 -0.87 -17.32 14.69
CA PRO A 32 -0.41 -15.98 14.33
C PRO A 32 -0.90 -15.57 12.93
N VAL A 33 -1.56 -14.41 12.84
CA VAL A 33 -2.04 -13.85 11.56
C VAL A 33 -1.35 -12.51 11.33
N VAL A 34 -0.57 -12.44 10.26
CA VAL A 34 0.23 -11.28 9.88
C VAL A 34 -0.29 -10.70 8.57
N GLY A 35 -0.52 -9.39 8.54
CA GLY A 35 -0.82 -8.63 7.32
C GLY A 35 0.39 -7.84 6.85
N VAL A 36 0.26 -7.17 5.71
CA VAL A 36 1.37 -6.41 5.09
C VAL A 36 1.27 -4.89 5.31
N ILE A 37 0.14 -4.39 5.84
CA ILE A 37 -0.06 -2.95 6.03
C ILE A 37 0.76 -2.43 7.21
N GLU A 38 0.67 -3.05 8.37
CA GLU A 38 1.40 -2.64 9.58
C GLU A 38 2.93 -2.65 9.38
N PRO A 39 3.53 -3.71 8.80
CA PRO A 39 4.96 -3.69 8.48
C PRO A 39 5.32 -2.63 7.43
N GLY A 40 4.46 -2.42 6.41
CA GLY A 40 4.66 -1.39 5.40
C GLY A 40 4.61 0.03 5.99
N ALA A 41 3.68 0.29 6.90
CA ALA A 41 3.59 1.55 7.63
C ALA A 41 4.81 1.78 8.52
N ALA A 42 5.24 0.75 9.27
CA ALA A 42 6.44 0.84 10.11
C ALA A 42 7.70 1.13 9.29
N ALA A 43 7.88 0.45 8.17
CA ALA A 43 9.00 0.68 7.27
C ALA A 43 8.96 2.09 6.66
N SER A 44 7.78 2.61 6.31
CA SER A 44 7.65 3.96 5.74
C SER A 44 7.98 5.05 6.75
N VAL A 45 7.50 4.94 8.00
CA VAL A 45 7.81 5.89 9.07
C VAL A 45 9.30 5.84 9.44
N ALA A 46 9.90 4.65 9.48
CA ALA A 46 11.33 4.51 9.74
C ALA A 46 12.21 5.12 8.64
N ALA A 47 11.78 4.99 7.38
CA ALA A 47 12.50 5.56 6.23
C ALA A 47 12.33 7.08 6.11
N VAL A 48 11.22 7.63 6.59
CA VAL A 48 10.84 9.05 6.47
C VAL A 48 10.28 9.55 7.81
N PRO A 49 11.13 9.77 8.81
CA PRO A 49 10.67 10.14 10.15
C PRO A 49 10.02 11.54 10.21
N ASP A 50 10.44 12.46 9.35
CA ASP A 50 10.09 13.89 9.44
C ASP A 50 9.40 14.45 8.19
N GLY A 51 8.72 13.62 7.42
CA GLY A 51 8.17 14.10 6.17
C GLY A 51 6.83 13.53 5.79
N PRO A 52 6.11 14.19 4.88
CA PRO A 52 4.84 13.70 4.40
C PRO A 52 4.99 12.41 3.59
N ILE A 53 4.04 11.48 3.78
CA ILE A 53 4.01 10.18 3.10
C ILE A 53 2.81 10.13 2.15
N GLY A 54 3.09 9.86 0.87
CA GLY A 54 2.08 9.47 -0.10
C GLY A 54 1.83 7.95 -0.03
N VAL A 55 0.59 7.53 -0.27
CA VAL A 55 0.23 6.11 -0.39
C VAL A 55 -0.55 5.93 -1.68
N ILE A 56 -0.06 5.11 -2.59
CA ILE A 56 -0.86 4.64 -3.72
C ILE A 56 -1.28 3.20 -3.48
N ALA A 57 -2.55 2.89 -3.71
CA ALA A 57 -3.10 1.57 -3.44
C ALA A 57 -4.33 1.28 -4.31
N THR A 58 -4.94 0.12 -4.15
CA THR A 58 -6.25 -0.16 -4.74
C THR A 58 -7.35 0.65 -4.04
N GLU A 59 -8.49 0.84 -4.71
CA GLU A 59 -9.63 1.55 -4.13
C GLU A 59 -10.06 0.99 -2.77
N GLY A 60 -10.14 -0.34 -2.64
CA GLY A 60 -10.54 -0.98 -1.39
C GLY A 60 -9.59 -0.68 -0.23
N THR A 61 -8.28 -0.64 -0.49
CA THR A 61 -7.27 -0.29 0.50
C THR A 61 -7.38 1.18 0.91
N VAL A 62 -7.57 2.09 -0.06
CA VAL A 62 -7.69 3.53 0.18
C VAL A 62 -8.98 3.85 0.94
N LYS A 63 -10.13 3.35 0.48
CA LYS A 63 -11.43 3.53 1.16
C LYS A 63 -11.41 3.04 2.60
N GLY A 64 -10.73 1.94 2.85
CA GLY A 64 -10.54 1.41 4.19
C GLY A 64 -9.65 2.25 5.11
N GLY A 65 -8.85 3.17 4.60
CA GLY A 65 -7.96 4.05 5.37
C GLY A 65 -6.90 3.33 6.21
N ALA A 66 -6.60 2.08 5.89
CA ALA A 66 -5.78 1.22 6.76
C ALA A 66 -4.33 1.72 6.88
N TYR A 67 -3.73 2.22 5.80
CA TYR A 67 -2.39 2.81 5.85
C TYR A 67 -2.33 4.10 6.66
N VAL A 68 -3.32 4.99 6.49
CA VAL A 68 -3.39 6.24 7.28
C VAL A 68 -3.41 5.92 8.76
N ARG A 69 -4.32 5.03 9.18
CA ARG A 69 -4.40 4.63 10.59
C ARG A 69 -3.11 3.98 11.09
N ALA A 70 -2.50 3.09 10.31
CA ALA A 70 -1.28 2.40 10.70
C ALA A 70 -0.09 3.36 10.82
N ILE A 71 0.07 4.31 9.89
CA ILE A 71 1.13 5.32 9.93
C ILE A 71 0.89 6.28 11.10
N GLN A 72 -0.33 6.79 11.28
CA GLN A 72 -0.65 7.74 12.35
C GLN A 72 -0.63 7.10 13.75
N ALA A 73 -0.82 5.79 13.86
CA ALA A 73 -0.60 5.07 15.12
C ALA A 73 0.87 5.08 15.55
N LEU A 74 1.81 5.16 14.60
CA LEU A 74 3.25 5.23 14.86
C LEU A 74 3.76 6.67 14.94
N SER A 75 3.21 7.57 14.15
CA SER A 75 3.55 9.00 14.08
C SER A 75 2.27 9.82 13.91
N PRO A 76 1.63 10.26 15.03
CA PRO A 76 0.30 10.89 15.00
C PRO A 76 0.22 12.17 14.18
N SER A 77 1.30 12.93 14.09
CA SER A 77 1.37 14.19 13.33
C SER A 77 1.80 14.01 11.87
N MET A 78 2.11 12.79 11.44
CA MET A 78 2.59 12.52 10.08
C MET A 78 1.52 12.86 9.04
N PRO A 79 1.77 13.78 8.10
CA PRO A 79 0.86 14.02 6.99
C PRO A 79 0.85 12.83 6.05
N VAL A 80 -0.32 12.27 5.79
CA VAL A 80 -0.51 11.14 4.90
C VAL A 80 -1.59 11.45 3.88
N VAL A 81 -1.29 11.34 2.60
CA VAL A 81 -2.26 11.45 1.51
C VAL A 81 -2.32 10.13 0.77
N GLN A 82 -3.54 9.68 0.47
CA GLN A 82 -3.78 8.44 -0.28
C GLN A 82 -4.38 8.73 -1.64
N GLN A 83 -3.94 7.96 -2.64
CA GLN A 83 -4.48 7.96 -3.99
C GLN A 83 -4.80 6.54 -4.43
N ALA A 84 -6.04 6.31 -4.86
CA ALA A 84 -6.39 5.04 -5.50
C ALA A 84 -5.84 5.00 -6.93
N ALA A 85 -5.17 3.91 -7.28
CA ALA A 85 -4.51 3.72 -8.57
C ALA A 85 -4.86 2.35 -9.20
N PRO A 86 -6.15 2.08 -9.49
CA PRO A 86 -6.60 0.75 -9.89
C PRO A 86 -6.01 0.28 -11.24
N LEU A 87 -5.75 1.18 -12.20
CA LEU A 87 -5.19 0.81 -13.51
C LEU A 87 -3.77 0.21 -13.40
N PHE A 88 -3.02 0.52 -12.36
CA PHE A 88 -1.69 -0.08 -12.17
C PHE A 88 -1.75 -1.61 -11.99
N VAL A 89 -2.86 -2.15 -11.48
CA VAL A 89 -3.05 -3.61 -11.39
C VAL A 89 -3.10 -4.20 -12.79
N GLY A 90 -3.95 -3.66 -13.68
CA GLY A 90 -4.05 -4.12 -15.07
C GLY A 90 -2.73 -3.97 -15.83
N LEU A 91 -2.02 -2.85 -15.70
CA LEU A 91 -0.72 -2.66 -16.32
C LEU A 91 0.31 -3.71 -15.86
N ALA A 92 0.31 -4.04 -14.57
CA ALA A 92 1.21 -5.05 -14.03
C ALA A 92 0.87 -6.46 -14.56
N GLU A 93 -0.42 -6.80 -14.60
CA GLU A 93 -0.91 -8.10 -15.10
C GLU A 93 -0.62 -8.31 -16.59
N GLU A 94 -0.73 -7.24 -17.39
CA GLU A 94 -0.43 -7.28 -18.84
C GLU A 94 1.06 -7.07 -19.15
N GLY A 95 1.92 -6.88 -18.15
CA GLY A 95 3.34 -6.63 -18.34
C GLY A 95 3.67 -5.24 -18.92
N LEU A 96 2.71 -4.33 -18.98
CA LEU A 96 2.85 -2.95 -19.48
C LEU A 96 3.46 -2.05 -18.41
N THR A 97 4.66 -2.37 -17.95
CA THR A 97 5.29 -1.71 -16.81
C THR A 97 6.19 -0.52 -17.17
N LYS A 98 6.38 -0.24 -18.48
CA LYS A 98 7.25 0.81 -19.03
C LYS A 98 6.66 1.44 -20.27
N GLY A 99 7.20 2.62 -20.65
CA GLY A 99 6.81 3.33 -21.87
C GLY A 99 5.59 4.24 -21.71
N ALA A 100 5.17 4.85 -22.80
CA ALA A 100 4.22 5.95 -22.78
C ALA A 100 2.88 5.65 -22.09
N ILE A 101 2.36 4.42 -22.23
CA ILE A 101 1.09 4.02 -21.58
C ILE A 101 1.27 4.01 -20.07
N ALA A 102 2.31 3.34 -19.57
CA ALA A 102 2.56 3.25 -18.14
C ALA A 102 2.88 4.64 -17.53
N GLU A 103 3.62 5.47 -18.24
CA GLU A 103 3.95 6.84 -17.84
C GLU A 103 2.70 7.73 -17.80
N ALA A 104 1.84 7.67 -18.81
CA ALA A 104 0.58 8.43 -18.81
C ALA A 104 -0.34 8.04 -17.65
N VAL A 105 -0.43 6.74 -17.33
CA VAL A 105 -1.22 6.26 -16.18
C VAL A 105 -0.55 6.67 -14.86
N ALA A 106 0.79 6.70 -14.80
CA ALA A 106 1.50 7.18 -13.61
C ALA A 106 1.21 8.67 -13.37
N HIS A 107 1.31 9.52 -14.37
CA HIS A 107 0.92 10.92 -14.28
C HIS A 107 -0.54 11.11 -13.86
N HIS A 108 -1.46 10.32 -14.44
CA HIS A 108 -2.88 10.40 -14.09
C HIS A 108 -3.15 10.25 -12.59
N TYR A 109 -2.38 9.41 -11.90
CA TYR A 109 -2.56 9.18 -10.46
C TYR A 109 -1.63 10.01 -9.58
N LEU A 110 -0.40 10.24 -10.03
CA LEU A 110 0.59 10.90 -9.19
C LEU A 110 0.47 12.43 -9.25
N ASP A 111 0.10 13.04 -10.38
CA ASP A 111 -0.05 14.49 -10.46
C ASP A 111 -1.09 15.03 -9.45
N PRO A 112 -2.30 14.44 -9.29
CA PRO A 112 -3.23 14.86 -8.26
C PRO A 112 -2.73 14.61 -6.83
N LEU A 113 -2.01 13.50 -6.59
CA LEU A 113 -1.40 13.22 -5.30
C LEU A 113 -0.37 14.29 -4.94
N LEU A 114 0.53 14.61 -5.87
CA LEU A 114 1.60 15.59 -5.71
C LEU A 114 1.05 17.02 -5.56
N ALA A 115 -0.06 17.33 -6.24
CA ALA A 115 -0.74 18.62 -6.05
C ALA A 115 -1.30 18.78 -4.63
N THR A 116 -1.77 17.69 -4.02
CA THR A 116 -2.30 17.70 -2.64
C THR A 116 -1.19 17.59 -1.60
N LEU A 117 -0.13 16.87 -1.90
CA LEU A 117 1.01 16.64 -1.02
C LEU A 117 2.31 17.04 -1.74
N PRO A 118 2.63 18.32 -1.82
CA PRO A 118 3.85 18.77 -2.50
C PRO A 118 5.09 18.20 -1.82
N SER A 119 5.98 17.63 -2.62
CA SER A 119 7.26 17.06 -2.16
C SER A 119 7.10 15.98 -1.08
N PRO A 120 6.38 14.88 -1.36
CA PRO A 120 6.34 13.76 -0.43
C PRO A 120 7.77 13.24 -0.22
N ARG A 121 8.11 12.91 1.03
CA ARG A 121 9.41 12.34 1.39
C ARG A 121 9.44 10.84 1.18
N GLY A 122 8.27 10.21 1.07
CA GLY A 122 8.11 8.79 0.80
C GLY A 122 6.81 8.48 0.07
N LEU A 123 6.86 7.45 -0.75
CA LEU A 123 5.68 6.91 -1.44
C LEU A 123 5.56 5.41 -1.14
N VAL A 124 4.46 5.05 -0.49
CA VAL A 124 4.12 3.65 -0.21
C VAL A 124 3.42 3.04 -1.42
N LEU A 125 3.97 1.93 -1.92
CA LEU A 125 3.35 1.11 -2.94
C LEU A 125 2.43 0.08 -2.27
N GLY A 126 1.20 0.50 -1.97
CA GLY A 126 0.22 -0.22 -1.17
C GLY A 126 -0.57 -1.31 -1.91
N CYS A 127 0.05 -1.93 -2.91
CA CYS A 127 -0.47 -3.08 -3.63
C CYS A 127 0.68 -3.97 -4.08
N THR A 128 0.51 -5.29 -4.03
CA THR A 128 1.52 -6.28 -4.44
C THR A 128 1.91 -6.18 -5.93
N HIS A 129 1.07 -5.62 -6.78
CA HIS A 129 1.35 -5.38 -8.19
C HIS A 129 2.26 -4.17 -8.44
N PHE A 130 2.22 -3.15 -7.58
CA PHE A 130 2.86 -1.86 -7.87
C PHE A 130 4.40 -1.87 -7.87
N PRO A 131 5.10 -2.74 -7.13
CA PRO A 131 6.57 -2.80 -7.19
C PRO A 131 7.15 -3.03 -8.58
N VAL A 132 6.45 -3.72 -9.48
CA VAL A 132 6.93 -3.93 -10.87
C VAL A 132 6.91 -2.63 -11.69
N LEU A 133 6.09 -1.64 -11.28
CA LEU A 133 5.97 -0.31 -11.88
C LEU A 133 6.90 0.73 -11.21
N LYS A 134 7.68 0.34 -10.18
CA LYS A 134 8.49 1.26 -9.38
C LYS A 134 9.34 2.22 -10.23
N GLN A 135 9.96 1.71 -11.30
CA GLN A 135 10.83 2.54 -12.16
C GLN A 135 10.05 3.61 -12.92
N THR A 136 8.84 3.29 -13.38
CA THR A 136 7.96 4.24 -14.07
C THR A 136 7.40 5.27 -13.09
N ILE A 137 6.93 4.81 -11.93
CA ILE A 137 6.44 5.68 -10.84
C ILE A 137 7.52 6.67 -10.38
N ALA A 138 8.78 6.25 -10.30
CA ALA A 138 9.88 7.09 -9.84
C ALA A 138 10.37 8.13 -10.87
N ARG A 139 9.89 8.07 -12.12
CA ARG A 139 10.22 9.06 -13.18
C ARG A 139 9.25 10.22 -13.24
N VAL A 140 8.08 10.05 -12.68
CA VAL A 140 7.03 11.05 -12.52
C VAL A 140 7.21 11.80 -11.20
#